data_a344467ce7f5f21ddc84b70b4bda51b6
#
_entry.id   a344467ce7f5f21ddc84b70b4bda51b6
#
_cell.length_a   1.000
_cell.length_b   1.000
_cell.length_c   1.000
_cell.angle_alpha   90.00
_cell.angle_beta   90.00
_cell.angle_gamma   90.00
#
_symmetry.space_group_name_H-M   'P 1'
#
loop_
_entity.id
_entity.type
_entity.pdbx_description
1 polymer ?
#
loop_
_entity_poly.entity_id
_entity_poly.type
_entity_poly.pdbx_seq_one_letter_code
_entity_poly.pdbx_strand_id
1 'polypeptide(L)'
;MEAVINEYISKELVQDASLLPLGNATSLFETGVLDSLGLLKLVVFVQERFGIVVDDVDLVPEHFDSVDAISAYLRSRNEKSAAQAGGHG
;
A
#
# COMPACT_ATOMS: atom_id res chain seq x y z
N MET A 1 -1.64 -6.42 -8.90
CA MET A 1 -1.72 -5.67 -7.64
C MET A 1 -0.88 -4.39 -7.68
N GLU A 2 0.38 -4.48 -8.05
CA GLU A 2 1.26 -3.31 -8.10
C GLU A 2 0.74 -2.21 -9.02
N ALA A 3 0.22 -2.58 -10.19
CA ALA A 3 -0.30 -1.61 -11.15
C ALA A 3 -1.48 -0.82 -10.58
N VAL A 4 -2.36 -1.47 -9.84
CA VAL A 4 -3.52 -0.82 -9.22
C VAL A 4 -3.07 0.16 -8.15
N ILE A 5 -2.13 -0.25 -7.31
CA ILE A 5 -1.60 0.60 -6.24
C ILE A 5 -0.86 1.79 -6.83
N ASN A 6 0.00 1.54 -7.82
CA ASN A 6 0.75 2.60 -8.49
C ASN A 6 -0.19 3.63 -9.13
N GLU A 7 -1.23 3.16 -9.79
CA GLU A 7 -2.19 4.05 -10.43
C GLU A 7 -2.90 4.93 -9.41
N TYR A 8 -3.34 4.36 -8.29
CA TYR A 8 -3.99 5.13 -7.24
C TYR A 8 -3.06 6.21 -6.70
N ILE A 9 -1.83 5.83 -6.34
CA ILE A 9 -0.86 6.78 -5.80
C ILE A 9 -0.54 7.87 -6.82
N SER A 10 -0.32 7.48 -8.06
CA SER A 10 0.01 8.43 -9.14
C SER A 10 -1.08 9.45 -9.37
N LYS A 11 -2.34 9.03 -9.31
CA LYS A 11 -3.48 9.90 -9.58
C LYS A 11 -3.94 10.70 -8.37
N GLU A 12 -3.90 10.08 -7.19
CA GLU A 12 -4.54 10.66 -6.01
C GLU A 12 -3.55 11.28 -5.02
N LEU A 13 -2.31 10.82 -4.99
CA LEU A 13 -1.35 11.24 -3.98
C LEU A 13 -0.18 12.04 -4.54
N VAL A 14 0.24 11.78 -5.77
CA VAL A 14 1.35 12.52 -6.37
C VAL A 14 0.86 13.90 -6.80
N GLN A 15 1.46 14.94 -6.23
CA GLN A 15 1.15 16.33 -6.57
C GLN A 15 2.15 16.93 -7.54
N ASP A 16 3.37 16.43 -7.52
CA ASP A 16 4.45 16.91 -8.37
C ASP A 16 4.58 16.01 -9.60
N ALA A 17 4.15 16.50 -10.75
CA ALA A 17 4.15 15.74 -11.99
C ALA A 17 5.56 15.30 -12.42
N SER A 18 6.61 15.95 -11.92
CA SER A 18 7.98 15.56 -12.24
C SER A 18 8.35 14.19 -11.66
N LEU A 19 7.56 13.70 -10.70
CA LEU A 19 7.76 12.38 -10.11
C LEU A 19 7.13 11.26 -10.93
N LEU A 20 6.42 11.60 -11.99
CA LEU A 20 5.76 10.63 -12.85
C LEU A 20 6.60 10.34 -14.10
N PRO A 21 6.61 9.10 -14.59
CA PRO A 21 5.89 7.94 -14.07
C PRO A 21 6.52 7.45 -12.75
N LEU A 22 5.66 7.04 -11.82
CA LEU A 22 6.11 6.60 -10.51
C LEU A 22 6.71 5.20 -10.59
N GLY A 23 7.95 5.07 -10.11
CA GLY A 23 8.59 3.77 -10.03
C GLY A 23 8.04 2.95 -8.86
N ASN A 24 7.90 1.64 -9.05
CA ASN A 24 7.38 0.77 -8.00
C ASN A 24 8.32 0.64 -6.80
N ALA A 25 9.60 0.89 -7.00
CA ALA A 25 10.60 0.85 -5.92
C ALA A 25 10.90 2.23 -5.33
N THR A 26 10.29 3.28 -5.85
CA THR A 26 10.53 4.65 -5.38
C THR A 26 10.03 4.81 -3.95
N SER A 27 10.86 5.45 -3.10
CA SER A 27 10.48 5.74 -1.73
C SER A 27 9.40 6.82 -1.70
N LEU A 28 8.24 6.49 -1.20
CA LEU A 28 7.10 7.40 -1.16
C LEU A 28 7.27 8.44 -0.04
N PHE A 29 7.91 8.08 1.05
CA PHE A 29 8.17 9.01 2.14
C PHE A 29 9.30 9.97 1.80
N GLU A 30 10.39 9.48 1.24
CA GLU A 30 11.53 10.33 0.87
C GLU A 30 11.18 11.34 -0.21
N THR A 31 10.35 10.96 -1.16
CA THR A 31 9.92 11.85 -2.24
C THR A 31 8.84 12.83 -1.80
N GLY A 32 8.28 12.64 -0.60
CA GLY A 32 7.19 13.46 -0.11
C GLY A 32 5.83 13.12 -0.69
N VAL A 33 5.73 12.06 -1.47
CA VAL A 33 4.44 11.60 -2.03
C VAL A 33 3.51 11.16 -0.91
N LEU A 34 4.07 10.52 0.12
CA LEU A 34 3.29 9.97 1.22
C LEU A 34 3.64 10.70 2.52
N ASP A 35 2.60 11.23 3.16
CA ASP A 35 2.65 11.78 4.52
C ASP A 35 1.61 11.06 5.37
N SER A 36 1.39 11.52 6.59
CA SER A 36 0.44 10.87 7.50
C SER A 36 -0.97 10.79 6.93
N LEU A 37 -1.44 11.89 6.32
CA LEU A 37 -2.78 11.90 5.72
C LEU A 37 -2.83 11.02 4.48
N GLY A 38 -1.81 11.09 3.65
CA GLY A 38 -1.71 10.24 2.46
C GLY A 38 -1.67 8.76 2.82
N LEU A 39 -0.97 8.42 3.90
CA LEU A 39 -0.93 7.05 4.40
C LEU A 39 -2.31 6.55 4.78
N LEU A 40 -3.10 7.38 5.49
CA LEU A 40 -4.46 7.00 5.86
C LEU A 40 -5.34 6.78 4.63
N LYS A 41 -5.23 7.66 3.65
CA LYS A 41 -5.98 7.50 2.38
C LYS A 41 -5.60 6.22 1.67
N LEU A 42 -4.30 5.92 1.63
CA LEU A 42 -3.80 4.72 0.98
C LEU A 42 -4.30 3.46 1.68
N VAL A 43 -4.28 3.45 3.02
CA VAL A 43 -4.78 2.33 3.81
C VAL A 43 -6.25 2.07 3.52
N VAL A 44 -7.07 3.12 3.52
CA VAL A 44 -8.49 2.99 3.20
C VAL A 44 -8.67 2.40 1.80
N PHE A 45 -7.89 2.90 0.84
CA PHE A 45 -7.97 2.40 -0.53
C PHE A 45 -7.66 0.91 -0.62
N VAL A 46 -6.54 0.47 -0.02
CA VAL A 46 -6.14 -0.93 -0.13
C VAL A 46 -7.11 -1.86 0.60
N GLN A 47 -7.66 -1.41 1.72
CA GLN A 47 -8.66 -2.21 2.44
C GLN A 47 -9.91 -2.40 1.61
N GLU A 48 -10.41 -1.34 1.01
CA GLU A 48 -11.61 -1.42 0.19
C GLU A 48 -11.38 -2.18 -1.12
N ARG A 49 -10.24 -1.90 -1.76
CA ARG A 49 -9.96 -2.46 -3.08
C ARG A 49 -9.63 -3.94 -3.04
N PHE A 50 -8.92 -4.38 -2.01
CA PHE A 50 -8.43 -5.75 -1.91
C PHE A 50 -9.11 -6.58 -0.83
N GLY A 51 -10.04 -5.99 -0.09
CA GLY A 51 -10.76 -6.71 0.95
C GLY A 51 -9.90 -7.16 2.12
N ILE A 52 -8.86 -6.40 2.44
CA ILE A 52 -7.90 -6.73 3.48
C ILE A 52 -8.04 -5.71 4.61
N VAL A 53 -7.94 -6.16 5.86
CA VAL A 53 -7.89 -5.26 7.02
C VAL A 53 -6.44 -5.06 7.40
N VAL A 54 -6.03 -3.78 7.52
CA VAL A 54 -4.68 -3.42 7.96
C VAL A 54 -4.73 -3.11 9.45
N ASP A 55 -3.99 -3.89 10.24
CA ASP A 55 -3.93 -3.67 11.70
C ASP A 55 -3.07 -2.46 12.03
N ASP A 56 -3.40 -1.77 13.12
CA ASP A 56 -2.66 -0.59 13.56
C ASP A 56 -1.17 -0.87 13.74
N VAL A 57 -0.83 -2.05 14.25
CA VAL A 57 0.57 -2.43 14.47
C VAL A 57 1.35 -2.57 13.17
N ASP A 58 0.65 -2.73 12.05
CA ASP A 58 1.27 -2.86 10.73
C ASP A 58 1.42 -1.52 10.01
N LEU A 59 0.91 -0.43 10.60
CA LEU A 59 1.00 0.91 10.03
C LEU A 59 2.39 1.50 10.28
N VAL A 60 3.39 0.89 9.67
CA VAL A 60 4.78 1.30 9.81
C VAL A 60 5.34 1.67 8.43
N PRO A 61 6.28 2.62 8.36
CA PRO A 61 6.82 3.07 7.06
C PRO A 61 7.38 1.95 6.20
N GLU A 62 8.00 0.95 6.81
CA GLU A 62 8.60 -0.16 6.05
C GLU A 62 7.60 -0.89 5.18
N HIS A 63 6.32 -0.94 5.57
CA HIS A 63 5.29 -1.64 4.81
C HIS A 63 4.70 -0.79 3.68
N PHE A 64 4.86 0.53 3.74
CA PHE A 64 4.17 1.44 2.85
C PHE A 64 5.08 2.40 2.09
N ASP A 65 6.39 2.21 2.16
CA ASP A 65 7.35 3.15 1.58
C ASP A 65 7.47 3.05 0.06
N SER A 66 6.99 1.98 -0.54
CA SER A 66 7.00 1.83 -2.00
C SER A 66 5.84 0.97 -2.44
N VAL A 67 5.52 1.03 -3.73
CA VAL A 67 4.49 0.14 -4.30
C VAL A 67 4.88 -1.32 -4.07
N ASP A 68 6.15 -1.65 -4.25
CA ASP A 68 6.64 -3.01 -4.03
C ASP A 68 6.46 -3.45 -2.58
N ALA A 69 6.78 -2.59 -1.62
CA ALA A 69 6.61 -2.89 -0.20
C ALA A 69 5.15 -3.10 0.16
N ILE A 70 4.27 -2.23 -0.34
CA ILE A 70 2.83 -2.35 -0.12
C ILE A 70 2.31 -3.67 -0.66
N SER A 71 2.69 -4.01 -1.88
CA SER A 71 2.25 -5.26 -2.52
C SER A 71 2.72 -6.48 -1.74
N ALA A 72 3.96 -6.47 -1.28
CA ALA A 72 4.51 -7.58 -0.48
C ALA A 72 3.74 -7.73 0.84
N TYR A 73 3.44 -6.61 1.50
CA TYR A 73 2.68 -6.64 2.74
C TYR A 73 1.27 -7.19 2.50
N LEU A 74 0.59 -6.73 1.47
CA LEU A 74 -0.77 -7.17 1.17
C LEU A 74 -0.82 -8.65 0.82
N ARG A 75 0.17 -9.15 0.08
CA ARG A 75 0.26 -10.57 -0.23
C ARG A 75 0.45 -11.40 1.03
N SER A 76 1.30 -10.93 1.93
CA SER A 76 1.52 -11.60 3.22
C SER A 76 0.25 -11.67 4.04
N ARG A 77 -0.51 -10.57 4.10
CA ARG A 77 -1.78 -10.55 4.83
C ARG A 77 -2.81 -11.47 4.20
N ASN A 78 -2.89 -11.48 2.89
CA ASN A 78 -3.83 -12.32 2.17
C ASN A 78 -3.53 -13.81 2.40
N GLU A 79 -2.25 -14.20 2.36
CA GLU A 79 -1.82 -15.56 2.64
C GLU A 79 -2.15 -15.97 4.06
N LYS A 80 -1.91 -15.11 5.04
CA LYS A 80 -2.24 -15.38 6.44
C LYS A 80 -3.74 -15.55 6.63
N SER A 81 -4.53 -14.70 6.01
CA SER A 81 -5.99 -14.79 6.10
C SER A 81 -6.49 -16.12 5.52
N ALA A 82 -5.97 -16.51 4.36
CA ALA A 82 -6.33 -17.78 3.73
C ALA A 82 -5.91 -18.96 4.59
N ALA A 83 -4.71 -18.93 5.15
CA ALA A 83 -4.20 -19.99 6.02
C ALA A 83 -5.05 -20.10 7.28
N GLN A 84 -5.39 -18.97 7.89
CA GLN A 84 -6.22 -18.96 9.10
C GLN A 84 -7.61 -19.48 8.83
N ALA A 85 -8.22 -19.08 7.73
CA ALA A 85 -9.54 -19.58 7.34
C ALA A 85 -9.52 -21.08 7.15
N GLY A 86 -8.50 -21.59 6.48
CA GLY A 86 -8.34 -23.04 6.31
C GLY A 86 -8.07 -23.77 7.61
N GLY A 87 -7.30 -23.15 8.50
CA GLY A 87 -6.94 -23.73 9.80
C GLY A 87 -8.09 -23.79 10.77
N HIS A 88 -9.02 -22.88 10.66
CA HIS A 88 -10.15 -22.82 11.58
C HIS A 88 -11.38 -23.57 11.09
N GLY A 89 -11.33 -23.98 9.87
CA GLY A 89 -12.39 -24.82 9.28
C GLY A 89 -13.72 -24.15 9.21
#